data_48586ad085f69113b5a6a06584f65567
#
_entry.id   48586ad085f69113b5a6a06584f65567
#
_cell.length_a   1.000
_cell.length_b   1.000
_cell.length_c   1.000
_cell.angle_alpha   90.00
_cell.angle_beta   90.00
_cell.angle_gamma   90.00
#
_symmetry.space_group_name_H-M   'P 1'
#
loop_
_entity.id
_entity.type
_entity.pdbx_description
1 polymer ?
#
loop_
_entity_poly.entity_id
_entity_poly.type
_entity_poly.pdbx_seq_one_letter_code
_entity_poly.pdbx_strand_id
1 'polypeptide(L)'
;MSIDRNGEMSTDQKKFRVITYIDGYNLYFGMLAEAVKRGTRDEPSPSWYRYMWLDIQGLAGDLLLPSQELAKVKYFTSPISTGKGKQERQNAYLDALRTQPLVEIIFGRFQPDRKECDKCGHPAYHPQEKKTDVNIATNLICDALEDQYDTAVLVTGDSDLVPALEAVKRLTPQKRLVIAFPPNRYSDELAGVAGGKPIRIWEPLLRRNRLPALINRQALPDIVCPAKYSGAPGCTRPFNQNPLAK
;
A
#
# COMPACT_ATOMS: atom_id res chain seq x y z
N MET A 1 -10.47 -35.24 10.94
CA MET A 1 -9.13 -35.83 11.14
C MET A 1 -9.00 -36.94 10.11
N SER A 2 -8.27 -36.71 9.05
CA SER A 2 -7.95 -37.72 8.05
C SER A 2 -6.46 -38.05 8.15
N ILE A 3 -6.17 -39.32 8.38
CA ILE A 3 -4.80 -39.84 8.41
C ILE A 3 -4.53 -40.34 6.98
N ASP A 4 -3.48 -39.86 6.35
CA ASP A 4 -3.04 -40.36 5.07
C ASP A 4 -2.29 -41.71 5.24
N ARG A 5 -2.05 -42.42 4.11
CA ARG A 5 -1.50 -43.78 4.12
C ARG A 5 -0.05 -43.90 4.62
N ASN A 6 0.57 -42.77 4.97
CA ASN A 6 1.96 -42.71 5.48
C ASN A 6 2.05 -42.31 6.95
N GLY A 7 0.94 -42.15 7.68
CA GLY A 7 0.96 -41.84 9.11
C GLY A 7 1.36 -40.41 9.46
N GLU A 8 1.43 -39.52 8.50
CA GLU A 8 1.67 -38.09 8.75
C GLU A 8 0.34 -37.40 9.05
N MET A 9 0.25 -36.83 10.24
CA MET A 9 -0.86 -35.97 10.66
C MET A 9 -0.76 -34.65 9.91
N SER A 10 -1.51 -34.53 8.83
CA SER A 10 -1.76 -33.24 8.19
C SER A 10 -2.59 -32.40 9.17
N THR A 11 -1.94 -31.60 9.98
CA THR A 11 -2.59 -30.50 10.71
C THR A 11 -2.83 -29.38 9.71
N ASP A 12 -3.93 -29.47 8.98
CA ASP A 12 -4.46 -28.34 8.22
C ASP A 12 -4.96 -27.30 9.23
N GLN A 13 -4.01 -26.58 9.86
CA GLN A 13 -4.32 -25.51 10.79
C GLN A 13 -4.89 -24.35 9.97
N LYS A 14 -6.19 -24.10 10.12
CA LYS A 14 -6.87 -22.95 9.54
C LYS A 14 -6.05 -21.70 9.82
N LYS A 15 -5.50 -21.08 8.77
CA LYS A 15 -4.75 -19.83 8.88
C LYS A 15 -5.69 -18.66 9.16
N PHE A 16 -5.18 -17.68 9.90
CA PHE A 16 -5.89 -16.43 10.16
C PHE A 16 -5.91 -15.56 8.90
N ARG A 17 -7.08 -15.15 8.48
CA ARG A 17 -7.29 -14.29 7.29
C ARG A 17 -6.80 -12.88 7.59
N VAL A 18 -6.00 -12.33 6.68
CA VAL A 18 -5.51 -10.95 6.79
C VAL A 18 -6.00 -10.12 5.61
N ILE A 19 -6.59 -8.96 5.90
CA ILE A 19 -6.79 -7.90 4.90
C ILE A 19 -5.80 -6.78 5.22
N THR A 20 -5.07 -6.34 4.17
CA THR A 20 -4.17 -5.18 4.26
C THR A 20 -4.81 -3.97 3.62
N TYR A 21 -4.95 -2.89 4.38
CA TYR A 21 -5.49 -1.59 3.96
C TYR A 21 -4.34 -0.64 3.73
N ILE A 22 -4.12 -0.22 2.50
CA ILE A 22 -2.98 0.63 2.14
C ILE A 22 -3.49 2.01 1.75
N ASP A 23 -3.16 3.00 2.57
CA ASP A 23 -3.26 4.40 2.21
C ASP A 23 -2.18 4.72 1.17
N GLY A 24 -2.59 4.79 -0.09
CA GLY A 24 -1.68 4.95 -1.22
C GLY A 24 -0.92 6.28 -1.19
N TYR A 25 -1.56 7.36 -0.73
CA TYR A 25 -0.91 8.66 -0.61
C TYR A 25 0.07 8.71 0.55
N ASN A 26 -0.32 8.20 1.70
CA ASN A 26 0.54 8.18 2.87
C ASN A 26 1.80 7.34 2.61
N LEU A 27 1.64 6.18 1.95
CA LEU A 27 2.75 5.34 1.52
C LEU A 27 3.63 6.04 0.48
N TYR A 28 3.04 6.62 -0.57
CA TYR A 28 3.76 7.33 -1.63
C TYR A 28 4.55 8.52 -1.08
N PHE A 29 3.90 9.40 -0.32
CA PHE A 29 4.56 10.58 0.24
C PHE A 29 5.58 10.23 1.31
N GLY A 30 5.40 9.15 2.05
CA GLY A 30 6.40 8.64 2.97
C GLY A 30 7.67 8.20 2.25
N MET A 31 7.54 7.43 1.17
CA MET A 31 8.67 7.04 0.32
C MET A 31 9.31 8.24 -0.39
N LEU A 32 8.50 9.21 -0.85
CA LEU A 32 8.99 10.42 -1.49
C LEU A 32 9.81 11.26 -0.52
N ALA A 33 9.34 11.45 0.72
CA ALA A 33 10.08 12.17 1.74
C ALA A 33 11.45 11.55 2.01
N GLU A 34 11.53 10.21 2.03
CA GLU A 34 12.82 9.51 2.17
C GLU A 34 13.70 9.69 0.93
N ALA A 35 13.12 9.68 -0.28
CA ALA A 35 13.86 9.95 -1.51
C ALA A 35 14.43 11.38 -1.51
N VAL A 36 13.67 12.37 -1.05
CA VAL A 36 14.13 13.77 -0.91
C VAL A 36 15.25 13.87 0.12
N LYS A 37 15.06 13.27 1.28
CA LYS A 37 16.09 13.28 2.36
C LYS A 37 17.42 12.67 1.94
N ARG A 38 17.39 11.64 1.07
CA ARG A 38 18.59 10.95 0.56
C ARG A 38 19.08 11.48 -0.77
N GLY A 39 18.41 12.45 -1.34
CA GLY A 39 18.77 13.10 -2.59
C GLY A 39 19.78 14.21 -2.42
N THR A 40 19.95 14.98 -3.48
CA THR A 40 20.69 16.25 -3.48
C THR A 40 19.76 17.42 -3.15
N ARG A 41 20.32 18.63 -3.07
CA ARG A 41 19.53 19.85 -2.82
C ARG A 41 18.44 20.07 -3.87
N ASP A 42 18.68 19.64 -5.12
CA ASP A 42 17.83 19.94 -6.27
C ASP A 42 17.02 18.74 -6.75
N GLU A 43 17.44 17.50 -6.41
CA GLU A 43 16.77 16.29 -6.89
C GLU A 43 16.65 15.20 -5.80
N PRO A 44 15.47 14.58 -5.68
CA PRO A 44 15.29 13.40 -4.85
C PRO A 44 16.16 12.24 -5.36
N SER A 45 16.59 11.37 -4.45
CA SER A 45 17.47 10.24 -4.77
C SER A 45 16.85 9.30 -5.83
N PRO A 46 17.47 9.15 -7.01
CA PRO A 46 16.98 8.22 -8.04
C PRO A 46 16.96 6.77 -7.55
N SER A 47 17.89 6.39 -6.66
CA SER A 47 17.94 5.05 -6.08
C SER A 47 16.76 4.73 -5.18
N TRP A 48 16.09 5.75 -4.62
CA TRP A 48 14.86 5.62 -3.85
C TRP A 48 13.60 5.70 -4.69
N TYR A 49 13.60 6.48 -5.78
CA TYR A 49 12.46 6.57 -6.69
C TYR A 49 12.05 5.21 -7.28
N ARG A 50 12.98 4.27 -7.41
CA ARG A 50 12.69 2.91 -7.89
C ARG A 50 11.69 2.16 -7.02
N TYR A 51 11.57 2.52 -5.74
CA TYR A 51 10.60 1.90 -4.82
C TYR A 51 9.17 2.37 -5.04
N MET A 52 8.95 3.43 -5.84
CA MET A 52 7.60 3.83 -6.27
C MET A 52 6.95 2.81 -7.22
N TRP A 53 7.74 1.90 -7.80
CA TRP A 53 7.27 0.75 -8.58
C TRP A 53 7.19 -0.48 -7.69
N LEU A 54 6.24 -0.44 -6.72
CA LEU A 54 6.15 -1.37 -5.60
C LEU A 54 5.10 -2.45 -5.84
N ASP A 55 5.46 -3.69 -5.60
CA ASP A 55 4.55 -4.82 -5.45
C ASP A 55 3.88 -4.75 -4.07
N ILE A 56 2.68 -4.21 -4.03
CA ILE A 56 1.94 -4.06 -2.76
C ILE A 56 1.34 -5.38 -2.26
N GLN A 57 1.08 -6.34 -3.14
CA GLN A 57 0.63 -7.67 -2.73
C GLN A 57 1.79 -8.44 -2.08
N GLY A 58 2.96 -8.42 -2.70
CA GLY A 58 4.17 -8.99 -2.11
C GLY A 58 4.54 -8.32 -0.78
N LEU A 59 4.49 -6.98 -0.72
CA LEU A 59 4.71 -6.24 0.52
C LEU A 59 3.73 -6.69 1.61
N ALA A 60 2.43 -6.77 1.31
CA ALA A 60 1.42 -7.21 2.27
C ALA A 60 1.71 -8.64 2.77
N GLY A 61 2.14 -9.54 1.88
CA GLY A 61 2.57 -10.89 2.25
C GLY A 61 3.75 -10.92 3.22
N ASP A 62 4.73 -10.04 3.02
CA ASP A 62 5.90 -9.91 3.90
C ASP A 62 5.59 -9.33 5.29
N LEU A 63 4.40 -8.76 5.49
CA LEU A 63 3.95 -8.25 6.79
C LEU A 63 3.23 -9.31 7.62
N LEU A 64 2.96 -10.50 7.08
CA LEU A 64 2.20 -11.55 7.75
C LEU A 64 3.06 -12.42 8.66
N LEU A 65 2.42 -12.97 9.67
CA LEU A 65 2.99 -14.06 10.48
C LEU A 65 2.81 -15.41 9.77
N PRO A 66 3.61 -16.44 10.10
CA PRO A 66 3.49 -17.76 9.48
C PRO A 66 2.11 -18.42 9.62
N SER A 67 1.37 -18.10 10.69
CA SER A 67 0.01 -18.58 10.95
C SER A 67 -1.08 -17.79 10.20
N GLN A 68 -0.70 -16.84 9.36
CA GLN A 68 -1.62 -15.96 8.65
C GLN A 68 -1.59 -16.21 7.15
N GLU A 69 -2.67 -15.86 6.48
CA GLU A 69 -2.77 -15.85 5.02
C GLU A 69 -3.36 -14.52 4.53
N LEU A 70 -2.84 -14.02 3.42
CA LEU A 70 -3.34 -12.80 2.79
C LEU A 70 -4.64 -13.10 2.06
N ALA A 71 -5.73 -12.56 2.57
CA ALA A 71 -7.04 -12.69 1.93
C ALA A 71 -7.24 -11.60 0.85
N LYS A 72 -6.81 -10.37 1.12
CA LYS A 72 -6.99 -9.23 0.21
C LYS A 72 -6.04 -8.08 0.56
N VAL A 73 -5.73 -7.26 -0.44
CA VAL A 73 -5.10 -5.95 -0.30
C VAL A 73 -6.06 -4.89 -0.84
N LYS A 74 -6.51 -3.97 -0.02
CA LYS A 74 -7.31 -2.81 -0.41
C LYS A 74 -6.39 -1.60 -0.52
N TYR A 75 -6.20 -1.11 -1.75
CA TYR A 75 -5.34 0.03 -2.06
C TYR A 75 -6.19 1.27 -2.31
N PHE A 76 -6.09 2.24 -1.42
CA PHE A 76 -6.87 3.48 -1.47
C PHE A 76 -6.04 4.58 -2.11
N THR A 77 -6.60 5.21 -3.13
CA THR A 77 -5.93 6.28 -3.88
C THR A 77 -6.97 7.16 -4.58
N SER A 78 -6.51 8.26 -5.16
CA SER A 78 -7.34 9.11 -6.01
C SER A 78 -6.62 9.41 -7.32
N PRO A 79 -7.33 9.51 -8.46
CA PRO A 79 -6.71 9.82 -9.73
C PRO A 79 -6.06 11.21 -9.69
N ILE A 80 -4.83 11.34 -10.18
CA ILE A 80 -4.16 12.63 -10.30
C ILE A 80 -4.78 13.41 -11.46
N SER A 81 -5.27 14.62 -11.20
CA SER A 81 -5.96 15.45 -12.19
C SER A 81 -5.02 16.39 -12.97
N THR A 82 -3.81 16.64 -12.48
CA THR A 82 -2.90 17.64 -13.05
C THR A 82 -1.50 17.06 -13.30
N GLY A 83 -0.89 17.51 -14.41
CA GLY A 83 0.46 17.11 -14.78
C GLY A 83 0.52 15.78 -15.55
N LYS A 84 0.50 15.87 -16.90
CA LYS A 84 0.46 14.71 -17.81
C LYS A 84 1.44 13.58 -17.41
N GLY A 85 2.71 13.89 -17.17
CA GLY A 85 3.68 12.87 -16.80
C GLY A 85 3.47 12.24 -15.40
N LYS A 86 2.74 12.93 -14.49
CA LYS A 86 2.35 12.33 -13.20
C LYS A 86 1.18 11.38 -13.40
N GLN A 87 0.20 11.76 -14.21
CA GLN A 87 -0.95 10.93 -14.57
C GLN A 87 -0.50 9.65 -15.30
N GLU A 88 0.38 9.77 -16.28
CA GLU A 88 0.91 8.62 -17.02
C GLU A 88 1.61 7.61 -16.08
N ARG A 89 2.43 8.10 -15.14
CA ARG A 89 3.09 7.23 -14.17
C ARG A 89 2.11 6.58 -13.20
N GLN A 90 1.10 7.32 -12.74
CA GLN A 90 0.07 6.75 -11.88
C GLN A 90 -0.74 5.70 -12.63
N ASN A 91 -1.15 5.98 -13.87
CA ASN A 91 -1.92 5.04 -14.67
C ASN A 91 -1.13 3.75 -14.92
N ALA A 92 0.15 3.84 -15.30
CA ALA A 92 1.01 2.67 -15.45
C ALA A 92 1.11 1.86 -14.16
N TYR A 93 1.22 2.53 -13.01
CA TYR A 93 1.26 1.86 -11.72
C TYR A 93 -0.07 1.18 -11.36
N LEU A 94 -1.19 1.87 -11.56
CA LEU A 94 -2.51 1.29 -11.31
C LEU A 94 -2.80 0.11 -12.24
N ASP A 95 -2.36 0.18 -13.50
CA ASP A 95 -2.46 -0.94 -14.43
C ASP A 95 -1.63 -2.14 -13.96
N ALA A 96 -0.42 -1.90 -13.43
CA ALA A 96 0.40 -2.93 -12.85
C ALA A 96 -0.27 -3.56 -11.60
N LEU A 97 -0.87 -2.76 -10.73
CA LEU A 97 -1.61 -3.26 -9.57
C LEU A 97 -2.83 -4.11 -9.94
N ARG A 98 -3.52 -3.77 -11.04
CA ARG A 98 -4.65 -4.56 -11.55
C ARG A 98 -4.27 -5.98 -12.02
N THR A 99 -2.98 -6.24 -12.25
CA THR A 99 -2.51 -7.60 -12.57
C THR A 99 -2.35 -8.48 -11.34
N GLN A 100 -2.44 -7.92 -10.16
CA GLN A 100 -2.27 -8.62 -8.89
C GLN A 100 -3.63 -9.16 -8.39
N PRO A 101 -3.80 -10.48 -8.24
CA PRO A 101 -5.12 -11.10 -8.04
C PRO A 101 -5.79 -10.74 -6.71
N LEU A 102 -5.02 -10.40 -5.68
CA LEU A 102 -5.57 -10.06 -4.36
C LEU A 102 -5.71 -8.55 -4.14
N VAL A 103 -5.34 -7.72 -5.14
CA VAL A 103 -5.38 -6.26 -5.02
C VAL A 103 -6.71 -5.70 -5.52
N GLU A 104 -7.39 -4.99 -4.65
CA GLU A 104 -8.56 -4.18 -4.95
C GLU A 104 -8.20 -2.70 -4.85
N ILE A 105 -8.42 -1.94 -5.94
CA ILE A 105 -8.15 -0.50 -5.96
C ILE A 105 -9.44 0.25 -5.67
N ILE A 106 -9.44 1.04 -4.61
CA ILE A 106 -10.57 1.84 -4.16
C ILE A 106 -10.25 3.32 -4.36
N PHE A 107 -11.04 3.97 -5.21
CA PHE A 107 -10.82 5.37 -5.54
C PHE A 107 -11.57 6.32 -4.61
N GLY A 108 -10.84 7.29 -4.08
CA GLY A 108 -11.41 8.54 -3.56
C GLY A 108 -11.88 9.44 -4.71
N ARG A 109 -12.34 10.63 -4.37
CA ARG A 109 -12.69 11.66 -5.37
C ARG A 109 -11.80 12.87 -5.21
N PHE A 110 -11.28 13.38 -6.34
CA PHE A 110 -10.79 14.74 -6.40
C PHE A 110 -11.98 15.70 -6.59
N GLN A 111 -12.08 16.68 -5.72
CA GLN A 111 -12.93 17.85 -5.97
C GLN A 111 -12.01 19.03 -6.21
N PRO A 112 -12.22 19.79 -7.29
CA PRO A 112 -11.56 21.07 -7.45
C PRO A 112 -12.05 22.01 -6.32
N ASP A 113 -11.13 22.33 -5.40
CA ASP A 113 -11.42 23.34 -4.37
C ASP A 113 -11.08 24.71 -4.96
N ARG A 114 -12.06 25.58 -5.02
CA ARG A 114 -11.89 26.94 -5.51
C ARG A 114 -11.47 27.80 -4.33
N LYS A 115 -10.19 28.09 -4.22
CA LYS A 115 -9.66 29.06 -3.26
C LYS A 115 -9.27 30.33 -3.98
N GLU A 116 -9.64 31.46 -3.42
CA GLU A 116 -9.10 32.74 -3.87
C GLU A 116 -7.68 32.90 -3.32
N CYS A 117 -6.78 33.38 -4.15
CA CYS A 117 -5.43 33.69 -3.71
C CYS A 117 -5.47 34.87 -2.73
N ASP A 118 -4.99 34.67 -1.51
CA ASP A 118 -4.97 35.68 -0.43
C ASP A 118 -4.19 36.94 -0.82
N LYS A 119 -3.33 36.89 -1.85
CA LYS A 119 -2.53 38.02 -2.29
C LYS A 119 -3.10 38.81 -3.46
N CYS A 120 -3.89 38.20 -4.33
CA CYS A 120 -4.37 38.85 -5.56
C CYS A 120 -5.85 38.59 -5.89
N GLY A 121 -6.59 37.87 -5.06
CA GLY A 121 -8.00 37.56 -5.27
C GLY A 121 -8.31 36.66 -6.48
N HIS A 122 -7.29 36.20 -7.22
CA HIS A 122 -7.55 35.32 -8.36
C HIS A 122 -7.97 33.93 -7.91
N PRO A 123 -9.02 33.34 -8.55
CA PRO A 123 -9.45 31.99 -8.23
C PRO A 123 -8.34 30.99 -8.60
N ALA A 124 -7.78 30.33 -7.60
CA ALA A 124 -6.85 29.24 -7.76
C ALA A 124 -7.56 27.92 -7.50
N TYR A 125 -7.51 27.01 -8.45
CA TYR A 125 -8.05 25.66 -8.30
C TYR A 125 -6.99 24.77 -7.68
N HIS A 126 -7.17 24.42 -6.41
CA HIS A 126 -6.35 23.42 -5.75
C HIS A 126 -7.13 22.09 -5.75
N PRO A 127 -6.66 21.07 -6.48
CA PRO A 127 -7.26 19.74 -6.38
C PRO A 127 -6.99 19.20 -4.98
N GLN A 128 -8.04 19.10 -4.15
CA GLN A 128 -7.96 18.40 -2.86
C GLN A 128 -8.46 16.99 -3.04
N GLU A 129 -7.68 16.06 -2.51
CA GLU A 129 -8.15 14.71 -2.27
C GLU A 129 -9.23 14.74 -1.20
N LYS A 130 -10.35 14.11 -1.48
CA LYS A 130 -11.44 13.93 -0.51
C LYS A 130 -11.88 12.49 -0.53
N LYS A 131 -12.25 11.97 0.65
CA LYS A 131 -12.90 10.68 0.88
C LYS A 131 -11.98 9.46 0.98
N THR A 132 -10.66 9.56 0.81
CA THR A 132 -9.79 8.39 0.95
C THR A 132 -9.81 7.87 2.38
N ASP A 133 -9.65 8.75 3.38
CA ASP A 133 -9.67 8.39 4.80
C ASP A 133 -11.04 7.83 5.22
N VAL A 134 -12.12 8.46 4.74
CA VAL A 134 -13.48 7.96 4.96
C VAL A 134 -13.67 6.58 4.33
N ASN A 135 -13.15 6.35 3.12
CA ASN A 135 -13.22 5.05 2.47
C ASN A 135 -12.43 3.99 3.25
N ILE A 136 -11.21 4.32 3.73
CA ILE A 136 -10.42 3.42 4.57
C ILE A 136 -11.19 3.08 5.84
N ALA A 137 -11.66 4.09 6.57
CA ALA A 137 -12.41 3.93 7.82
C ALA A 137 -13.66 3.07 7.63
N THR A 138 -14.45 3.37 6.60
CA THR A 138 -15.70 2.64 6.31
C THR A 138 -15.41 1.19 5.93
N ASN A 139 -14.45 0.94 5.03
CA ASN A 139 -14.10 -0.43 4.65
C ASN A 139 -13.57 -1.23 5.85
N LEU A 140 -12.70 -0.64 6.67
CA LEU A 140 -12.13 -1.30 7.84
C LEU A 140 -13.22 -1.75 8.83
N ILE A 141 -14.21 -0.88 9.10
CA ILE A 141 -15.31 -1.16 10.03
C ILE A 141 -16.30 -2.18 9.42
N CYS A 142 -16.71 -1.99 8.16
CA CYS A 142 -17.64 -2.90 7.50
C CYS A 142 -17.06 -4.32 7.38
N ASP A 143 -15.81 -4.44 6.92
CA ASP A 143 -15.16 -5.73 6.79
C ASP A 143 -15.00 -6.44 8.15
N ALA A 144 -14.81 -5.69 9.24
CA ALA A 144 -14.76 -6.24 10.59
C ALA A 144 -16.12 -6.83 11.02
N LEU A 145 -17.20 -6.08 10.78
CA LEU A 145 -18.56 -6.48 11.12
C LEU A 145 -19.05 -7.66 10.27
N GLU A 146 -18.64 -7.70 8.99
CA GLU A 146 -18.95 -8.77 8.05
C GLU A 146 -18.05 -10.00 8.19
N ASP A 147 -17.17 -10.02 9.18
CA ASP A 147 -16.21 -11.12 9.41
C ASP A 147 -15.30 -11.44 8.22
N GLN A 148 -14.88 -10.44 7.46
CA GLN A 148 -14.05 -10.63 6.28
C GLN A 148 -12.58 -10.94 6.62
N TYR A 149 -12.09 -10.57 7.80
CA TYR A 149 -10.72 -10.80 8.28
C TYR A 149 -10.67 -11.20 9.75
N ASP A 150 -9.58 -11.81 10.17
CA ASP A 150 -9.23 -12.05 11.56
C ASP A 150 -8.20 -11.01 12.05
N THR A 151 -7.35 -10.54 11.13
CA THR A 151 -6.39 -9.45 11.37
C THR A 151 -6.49 -8.41 10.25
N ALA A 152 -6.56 -7.13 10.59
CA ALA A 152 -6.37 -6.02 9.65
C ALA A 152 -4.97 -5.44 9.81
N VAL A 153 -4.24 -5.30 8.70
CA VAL A 153 -2.98 -4.56 8.63
C VAL A 153 -3.24 -3.23 7.96
N LEU A 154 -3.02 -2.12 8.67
CA LEU A 154 -3.23 -0.78 8.16
C LEU A 154 -1.88 -0.12 7.85
N VAL A 155 -1.64 0.19 6.57
CA VAL A 155 -0.41 0.83 6.07
C VAL A 155 -0.66 2.32 5.94
N THR A 156 -0.43 3.06 7.02
CA THR A 156 -0.59 4.52 7.12
C THR A 156 0.16 5.07 8.33
N GLY A 157 0.34 6.37 8.39
CA GLY A 157 0.76 7.13 9.57
C GLY A 157 -0.23 8.24 9.91
N ASP A 158 -1.44 8.19 9.33
CA ASP A 158 -2.46 9.24 9.50
C ASP A 158 -3.31 8.97 10.73
N SER A 159 -3.20 9.86 11.73
CA SER A 159 -3.95 9.77 12.99
C SER A 159 -5.46 10.00 12.84
N ASP A 160 -5.92 10.56 11.73
CA ASP A 160 -7.36 10.75 11.49
C ASP A 160 -8.14 9.42 11.41
N LEU A 161 -7.41 8.31 11.26
CA LEU A 161 -7.99 6.95 11.27
C LEU A 161 -8.11 6.33 12.68
N VAL A 162 -7.61 6.98 13.73
CA VAL A 162 -7.73 6.51 15.13
C VAL A 162 -9.18 6.19 15.51
N PRO A 163 -10.17 7.05 15.23
CA PRO A 163 -11.57 6.76 15.58
C PRO A 163 -12.12 5.48 14.92
N ALA A 164 -11.67 5.17 13.70
CA ALA A 164 -12.08 3.94 13.02
C ALA A 164 -11.50 2.68 13.70
N LEU A 165 -10.24 2.73 14.11
CA LEU A 165 -9.59 1.65 14.86
C LEU A 165 -10.27 1.42 16.22
N GLU A 166 -10.59 2.49 16.94
CA GLU A 166 -11.32 2.42 18.20
C GLU A 166 -12.73 1.80 18.02
N ALA A 167 -13.42 2.18 16.94
CA ALA A 167 -14.71 1.60 16.59
C ALA A 167 -14.60 0.09 16.35
N VAL A 168 -13.63 -0.37 15.58
CA VAL A 168 -13.38 -1.80 15.34
C VAL A 168 -13.09 -2.52 16.66
N LYS A 169 -12.18 -2.00 17.51
CA LYS A 169 -11.86 -2.60 18.81
C LYS A 169 -13.07 -2.73 19.72
N ARG A 170 -13.95 -1.73 19.72
CA ARG A 170 -15.17 -1.73 20.52
C ARG A 170 -16.22 -2.70 19.98
N LEU A 171 -16.44 -2.72 18.66
CA LEU A 171 -17.51 -3.48 18.02
C LEU A 171 -17.12 -4.95 17.78
N THR A 172 -15.83 -5.21 17.52
CA THR A 172 -15.29 -6.52 17.16
C THR A 172 -13.99 -6.80 17.91
N PRO A 173 -14.02 -6.92 19.27
CA PRO A 173 -12.82 -7.02 20.11
C PRO A 173 -11.94 -8.25 19.82
N GLN A 174 -12.48 -9.27 19.14
CA GLN A 174 -11.74 -10.45 18.67
C GLN A 174 -10.85 -10.19 17.48
N LYS A 175 -11.06 -9.08 16.73
CA LYS A 175 -10.26 -8.74 15.58
C LYS A 175 -8.93 -8.09 16.00
N ARG A 176 -7.86 -8.48 15.34
CA ARG A 176 -6.53 -7.92 15.58
C ARG A 176 -6.27 -6.76 14.61
N LEU A 177 -5.72 -5.68 15.14
CA LEU A 177 -5.31 -4.52 14.36
C LEU A 177 -3.78 -4.40 14.44
N VAL A 178 -3.14 -4.23 13.29
CA VAL A 178 -1.70 -4.05 13.16
C VAL A 178 -1.45 -2.80 12.33
N ILE A 179 -0.60 -1.90 12.81
CA ILE A 179 -0.18 -0.73 12.05
C ILE A 179 1.20 -0.99 11.44
N ALA A 180 1.30 -0.73 10.13
CA ALA A 180 2.56 -0.74 9.40
C ALA A 180 2.87 0.68 8.90
N PHE A 181 3.82 1.34 9.54
CA PHE A 181 4.18 2.71 9.22
C PHE A 181 5.04 2.79 7.95
N PRO A 182 4.62 3.57 6.94
CA PRO A 182 5.47 3.92 5.80
C PRO A 182 6.75 4.66 6.23
N PRO A 183 7.78 4.72 5.36
CA PRO A 183 8.96 5.54 5.64
C PRO A 183 8.59 6.98 6.01
N ASN A 184 9.26 7.55 6.98
CA ASN A 184 9.03 8.92 7.50
C ASN A 184 7.58 9.24 7.94
N ARG A 185 6.78 8.23 8.16
CA ARG A 185 5.42 8.37 8.71
C ARG A 185 5.33 7.58 10.00
N TYR A 186 4.93 8.24 11.06
CA TYR A 186 4.72 7.62 12.37
C TYR A 186 3.69 8.43 13.17
N SER A 187 2.86 7.73 13.91
CA SER A 187 1.89 8.33 14.83
C SER A 187 1.85 7.51 16.12
N ASP A 188 2.14 8.17 17.23
CA ASP A 188 2.05 7.56 18.57
C ASP A 188 0.61 7.16 18.90
N GLU A 189 -0.37 7.95 18.45
CA GLU A 189 -1.79 7.67 18.66
C GLU A 189 -2.21 6.36 17.96
N LEU A 190 -1.85 6.19 16.68
CA LEU A 190 -2.12 4.94 15.95
C LEU A 190 -1.43 3.74 16.62
N ALA A 191 -0.17 3.90 17.02
CA ALA A 191 0.57 2.83 17.69
C ALA A 191 -0.09 2.42 19.02
N GLY A 192 -0.58 3.40 19.79
CA GLY A 192 -1.27 3.19 21.06
C GLY A 192 -2.60 2.46 20.89
N VAL A 193 -3.39 2.87 19.89
CA VAL A 193 -4.69 2.26 19.65
C VAL A 193 -4.56 0.84 19.11
N ALA A 194 -3.62 0.52 18.25
CA ALA A 194 -3.46 -0.85 17.72
C ALA A 194 -3.19 -1.90 18.80
N GLY A 195 -2.54 -1.50 19.91
CA GLY A 195 -2.31 -2.35 21.08
C GLY A 195 -1.25 -3.43 20.88
N GLY A 196 -0.54 -3.42 19.76
CA GLY A 196 0.58 -4.31 19.43
C GLY A 196 1.83 -3.53 19.00
N LYS A 197 2.95 -4.23 18.84
CA LYS A 197 4.16 -3.61 18.30
C LYS A 197 3.92 -3.22 16.85
N PRO A 198 4.01 -1.93 16.48
CA PRO A 198 3.83 -1.52 15.10
C PRO A 198 5.00 -2.00 14.23
N ILE A 199 4.72 -2.23 12.96
CA ILE A 199 5.72 -2.58 11.95
C ILE A 199 6.20 -1.28 11.31
N ARG A 200 7.48 -1.19 11.00
CA ARG A 200 8.05 -0.10 10.19
C ARG A 200 8.41 -0.64 8.81
N ILE A 201 7.86 -0.04 7.79
CA ILE A 201 8.22 -0.35 6.40
C ILE A 201 9.52 0.39 6.09
N TRP A 202 10.60 -0.36 5.91
CA TRP A 202 11.92 0.17 5.63
C TRP A 202 12.49 -0.42 4.34
N GLU A 203 13.63 0.10 3.93
CA GLU A 203 14.21 -0.19 2.62
C GLU A 203 14.32 -1.68 2.25
N PRO A 204 14.73 -2.62 3.12
CA PRO A 204 14.78 -4.04 2.79
C PRO A 204 13.43 -4.63 2.34
N LEU A 205 12.32 -4.22 2.98
CA LEU A 205 10.97 -4.63 2.57
C LEU A 205 10.60 -4.06 1.20
N LEU A 206 10.86 -2.77 0.97
CA LEU A 206 10.60 -2.12 -0.32
C LEU A 206 11.45 -2.73 -1.44
N ARG A 207 12.71 -3.08 -1.15
CA ARG A 207 13.65 -3.65 -2.13
C ARG A 207 13.22 -5.03 -2.61
N ARG A 208 12.74 -5.88 -1.72
CA ARG A 208 12.25 -7.22 -2.07
C ARG A 208 10.97 -7.19 -2.89
N ASN A 209 10.13 -6.20 -2.64
CA ASN A 209 8.80 -6.09 -3.19
C ASN A 209 8.71 -5.06 -4.33
N ARG A 210 9.66 -5.08 -5.26
CA ARG A 210 9.57 -4.29 -6.49
C ARG A 210 8.86 -5.07 -7.58
N LEU A 211 7.94 -4.41 -8.28
CA LEU A 211 7.37 -4.96 -9.51
C LEU A 211 8.46 -5.13 -10.59
N PRO A 212 8.33 -6.12 -11.48
CA PRO A 212 9.23 -6.29 -12.62
C PRO A 212 9.20 -5.06 -13.54
N ALA A 213 10.31 -4.82 -14.25
CA ALA A 213 10.40 -3.69 -15.18
C ALA A 213 9.43 -3.82 -16.36
N LEU A 214 9.07 -5.04 -16.73
CA LEU A 214 8.11 -5.38 -17.76
C LEU A 214 7.11 -6.39 -17.20
N ILE A 215 5.84 -6.09 -17.33
CA ILE A 215 4.74 -6.99 -16.97
C ILE A 215 4.04 -7.38 -18.28
N ASN A 216 4.22 -8.63 -18.69
CA ASN A 216 3.59 -9.16 -19.87
C ASN A 216 2.11 -9.45 -19.61
N ARG A 217 1.23 -9.06 -20.54
CA ARG A 217 -0.20 -9.30 -20.45
C ARG A 217 -0.70 -10.04 -21.68
N GLN A 218 -1.49 -11.10 -21.45
CA GLN A 218 -2.15 -11.78 -22.56
C GLN A 218 -3.22 -10.85 -23.17
N ALA A 219 -3.19 -10.70 -24.49
CA ALA A 219 -4.16 -9.93 -25.27
C ALA A 219 -4.26 -8.41 -24.97
N LEU A 220 -3.37 -7.86 -24.16
CA LEU A 220 -3.27 -6.42 -23.85
C LEU A 220 -1.81 -5.94 -24.01
N PRO A 221 -1.58 -4.66 -24.26
CA PRO A 221 -0.21 -4.13 -24.28
C PRO A 221 0.50 -4.37 -22.95
N ASP A 222 1.78 -4.72 -23.02
CA ASP A 222 2.63 -4.89 -21.86
C ASP A 222 2.73 -3.61 -21.04
N ILE A 223 2.92 -3.76 -19.72
CA ILE A 223 3.11 -2.62 -18.84
C ILE A 223 4.60 -2.45 -18.58
N VAL A 224 5.12 -1.29 -18.92
CA VAL A 224 6.52 -0.93 -18.73
C VAL A 224 6.66 -0.02 -17.52
N CYS A 225 7.64 -0.34 -16.66
CA CYS A 225 8.00 0.53 -15.54
C CYS A 225 8.34 1.95 -16.06
N PRO A 226 7.70 3.00 -15.55
CA PRO A 226 8.05 4.37 -15.91
C PRO A 226 9.54 4.66 -15.70
N ALA A 227 10.18 5.32 -16.66
CA ALA A 227 11.62 5.60 -16.64
C ALA A 227 12.09 6.24 -15.31
N LYS A 228 11.26 7.10 -14.73
CA LYS A 228 11.53 7.73 -13.43
C LYS A 228 11.63 6.73 -12.26
N TYR A 229 11.01 5.54 -12.38
CA TYR A 229 11.00 4.49 -11.36
C TYR A 229 11.93 3.31 -11.69
N SER A 230 12.55 3.30 -12.87
CA SER A 230 13.45 2.22 -13.29
C SER A 230 14.77 2.17 -12.51
N GLY A 231 15.17 3.27 -11.87
CA GLY A 231 16.46 3.43 -11.19
C GLY A 231 17.47 4.21 -12.06
N ALA A 232 18.70 4.37 -11.59
CA ALA A 232 19.74 5.10 -12.30
C ALA A 232 19.95 4.53 -13.72
N PRO A 233 20.25 5.38 -14.72
CA PRO A 233 20.58 4.92 -16.07
C PRO A 233 21.74 3.93 -16.00
N GLY A 234 21.55 2.71 -16.51
CA GLY A 234 22.54 1.63 -16.54
C GLY A 234 22.20 0.38 -15.72
N CYS A 235 21.19 0.38 -14.89
CA CYS A 235 20.80 -0.83 -14.15
C CYS A 235 19.86 -1.73 -14.97
N THR A 236 20.36 -2.35 -16.02
CA THR A 236 19.71 -3.40 -16.81
C THR A 236 19.96 -4.80 -16.23
N ARG A 237 20.05 -4.98 -14.94
CA ARG A 237 20.08 -6.34 -14.38
C ARG A 237 18.64 -6.88 -14.39
N PRO A 238 18.37 -7.98 -15.11
CA PRO A 238 17.10 -8.67 -14.99
C PRO A 238 16.94 -9.09 -13.52
N PHE A 239 15.82 -8.71 -12.93
CA PHE A 239 15.47 -9.13 -11.59
C PHE A 239 15.32 -10.66 -11.61
N ASN A 240 16.17 -11.34 -10.88
CA ASN A 240 16.19 -12.80 -10.83
C ASN A 240 14.86 -13.26 -10.22
N GLN A 241 14.13 -14.03 -11.01
CA GLN A 241 12.89 -14.66 -10.60
C GLN A 241 13.16 -15.57 -9.39
N ASN A 242 12.40 -15.36 -8.34
CA ASN A 242 12.05 -16.25 -7.23
C ASN A 242 13.13 -17.23 -6.71
N PRO A 243 13.74 -17.00 -5.52
CA PRO A 243 14.60 -17.97 -4.88
C PRO A 243 13.86 -19.12 -4.14
N LEU A 244 12.55 -19.28 -4.33
CA LEU A 244 11.74 -20.33 -3.68
C LEU A 244 11.27 -21.43 -4.64
N ALA A 245 11.99 -21.64 -5.75
CA ALA A 245 11.85 -22.83 -6.56
C ALA A 245 13.04 -23.76 -6.31
N LYS A 246 13.07 -24.38 -5.15
CA LYS A 246 13.71 -25.68 -4.86
C LYS A 246 13.03 -26.28 -3.65
#